data_2fe45cfc8df87c9f531b350cc9c53054
#
_entry.id   2fe45cfc8df87c9f531b350cc9c53054
#
_cell.length_a   1.000
_cell.length_b   1.000
_cell.length_c   1.000
_cell.angle_alpha   90.00
_cell.angle_beta   90.00
_cell.angle_gamma   90.00
#
_symmetry.space_group_name_H-M   'P 1'
#
loop_
_entity.id
_entity.type
_entity.pdbx_description
1 polymer ?
#
loop_
_entity_poly.entity_id
_entity_poly.type
_entity_poly.pdbx_seq_one_letter_code
_entity_poly.pdbx_strand_id
1 'polypeptide(L)'
;MNDNFDLLGYGLPPGTVVGTQSWSSHRDSAVFPSPDTFLPDRWLETHTDPSQLSLMHQHLMPFGAGGRLCGGQNLAHLVIRVAIAAVVRNFYVLSPPETSDASMSTKDAFVGWPNVNRKIILPDF
;
A
#
# COMPACT_ATOMS: atom_id res chain seq x y z
N MET A 1 26.06 -27.57 -4.83
CA MET A 1 26.36 -26.86 -3.59
C MET A 1 25.11 -26.90 -2.75
N ASN A 2 25.18 -27.56 -1.61
CA ASN A 2 24.05 -27.61 -0.64
C ASN A 2 24.32 -26.57 0.45
N ASP A 3 24.25 -25.30 0.10
CA ASP A 3 24.47 -24.29 1.09
C ASP A 3 23.10 -23.98 1.74
N ASN A 4 22.97 -24.36 3.01
CA ASN A 4 21.85 -23.94 3.83
C ASN A 4 21.89 -22.40 3.92
N PHE A 5 20.78 -21.76 3.62
CA PHE A 5 20.63 -20.34 3.77
C PHE A 5 20.19 -20.02 5.19
N ASP A 6 20.90 -19.14 5.87
CA ASP A 6 20.47 -18.62 7.17
C ASP A 6 19.56 -17.41 7.00
N LEU A 7 18.36 -17.47 7.56
CA LEU A 7 17.43 -16.36 7.63
C LEU A 7 17.14 -16.04 9.11
N LEU A 8 17.75 -14.97 9.59
CA LEU A 8 17.56 -14.47 10.97
C LEU A 8 17.83 -15.55 12.06
N GLY A 9 18.84 -16.38 11.87
CA GLY A 9 19.19 -17.48 12.74
C GLY A 9 18.49 -18.81 12.46
N TYR A 10 17.66 -18.85 11.42
CA TYR A 10 16.99 -20.07 10.98
C TYR A 10 17.71 -20.66 9.77
N GLY A 11 18.33 -21.82 9.91
CA GLY A 11 18.95 -22.56 8.81
C GLY A 11 17.89 -23.15 7.87
N LEU A 12 17.76 -22.62 6.68
CA LEU A 12 16.77 -23.08 5.70
C LEU A 12 17.39 -24.05 4.68
N PRO A 13 16.77 -25.24 4.49
CA PRO A 13 17.21 -26.17 3.47
C PRO A 13 17.06 -25.59 2.04
N PRO A 14 17.86 -26.05 1.08
CA PRO A 14 17.67 -25.69 -0.34
C PRO A 14 16.26 -26.00 -0.83
N GLY A 15 15.68 -25.09 -1.61
CA GLY A 15 14.31 -25.23 -2.12
C GLY A 15 13.22 -24.71 -1.18
N THR A 16 13.57 -24.23 0.01
CA THR A 16 12.60 -23.58 0.91
C THR A 16 12.03 -22.31 0.24
N VAL A 17 10.70 -22.23 0.15
CA VAL A 17 10.01 -21.03 -0.33
C VAL A 17 9.78 -20.07 0.83
N VAL A 18 10.30 -18.86 0.69
CA VAL A 18 10.14 -17.79 1.68
C VAL A 18 9.27 -16.71 1.06
N GLY A 19 8.28 -16.27 1.81
CA GLY A 19 7.37 -15.19 1.41
C GLY A 19 7.20 -14.14 2.49
N THR A 20 6.84 -12.93 2.10
CA THR A 20 6.43 -11.87 3.01
C THR A 20 5.01 -11.44 2.68
N GLN A 21 4.29 -10.97 3.69
CA GLN A 21 2.94 -10.46 3.52
C GLN A 21 2.96 -8.93 3.70
N SER A 22 2.87 -8.21 2.58
CA SER A 22 2.90 -6.73 2.57
C SER A 22 1.80 -6.12 3.43
N TRP A 23 0.63 -6.73 3.46
CA TRP A 23 -0.49 -6.27 4.30
C TRP A 23 -0.09 -6.14 5.78
N SER A 24 0.51 -7.18 6.35
CA SER A 24 0.95 -7.17 7.75
C SER A 24 2.14 -6.24 7.95
N SER A 25 3.11 -6.27 7.05
CA SER A 25 4.31 -5.42 7.13
C SER A 25 3.98 -3.93 7.09
N HIS A 26 3.00 -3.53 6.25
CA HIS A 26 2.56 -2.15 6.17
C HIS A 26 1.65 -1.70 7.32
N ARG A 27 1.27 -2.63 8.22
CA ARG A 27 0.47 -2.39 9.41
C ARG A 27 1.24 -2.63 10.71
N ASP A 28 2.53 -2.81 10.64
CA ASP A 28 3.38 -2.83 11.82
C ASP A 28 3.37 -1.45 12.49
N SER A 29 2.78 -1.36 13.66
CA SER A 29 2.65 -0.09 14.40
C SER A 29 3.99 0.48 14.88
N ALA A 30 5.03 -0.36 14.95
CA ALA A 30 6.38 0.10 15.26
C ALA A 30 7.00 0.89 14.09
N VAL A 31 6.57 0.59 12.86
CA VAL A 31 7.02 1.26 11.64
C VAL A 31 6.02 2.33 11.19
N PHE A 32 4.72 2.03 11.21
CA PHE A 32 3.67 2.91 10.75
C PHE A 32 2.73 3.29 11.89
N PRO A 33 2.94 4.41 12.59
CA PRO A 33 2.04 4.86 13.66
C PRO A 33 0.59 4.97 13.15
N SER A 34 -0.37 4.43 13.91
CA SER A 34 -1.80 4.38 13.53
C SER A 34 -2.01 3.81 12.11
N PRO A 35 -1.59 2.55 11.84
CA PRO A 35 -1.48 2.03 10.49
C PRO A 35 -2.81 1.90 9.76
N ASP A 36 -3.92 1.72 10.47
CA ASP A 36 -5.26 1.59 9.90
C ASP A 36 -5.95 2.94 9.66
N THR A 37 -5.33 4.04 10.08
CA THR A 37 -5.85 5.38 9.85
C THR A 37 -5.33 5.95 8.54
N PHE A 38 -6.24 6.44 7.69
CA PHE A 38 -5.85 7.20 6.50
C PHE A 38 -5.25 8.55 6.92
N LEU A 39 -3.94 8.62 6.94
CA LEU A 39 -3.17 9.78 7.40
C LEU A 39 -2.08 10.12 6.36
N PRO A 40 -2.43 10.82 5.27
CA PRO A 40 -1.47 11.16 4.22
C PRO A 40 -0.33 12.06 4.72
N ASP A 41 -0.60 12.88 5.73
CA ASP A 41 0.39 13.80 6.32
C ASP A 41 1.59 13.07 6.95
N ARG A 42 1.45 11.77 7.26
CA ARG A 42 2.58 10.96 7.76
C ARG A 42 3.79 10.93 6.80
N TRP A 43 3.57 11.21 5.53
CA TRP A 43 4.61 11.22 4.49
C TRP A 43 5.26 12.59 4.28
N LEU A 44 4.85 13.60 5.04
CA LEU A 44 5.39 14.95 4.94
C LEU A 44 6.49 15.18 5.99
N GLU A 45 7.63 15.67 5.54
CA GLU A 45 8.77 16.02 6.40
C GLU A 45 8.42 17.08 7.46
N THR A 46 7.36 17.86 7.21
CA THR A 46 6.86 18.87 8.16
C THR A 46 6.03 18.27 9.31
N HIS A 47 5.59 17.02 9.19
CA HIS A 47 4.69 16.36 10.16
C HIS A 47 5.30 15.10 10.77
N THR A 48 6.36 14.58 10.19
CA THR A 48 6.97 13.32 10.61
C THR A 48 8.47 13.49 10.76
N ASP A 49 9.01 12.94 11.84
CA ASP A 49 10.46 12.93 12.06
C ASP A 49 11.19 12.25 10.90
N PRO A 50 12.33 12.80 10.43
CA PRO A 50 13.07 12.25 9.31
C PRO A 50 13.50 10.80 9.49
N SER A 51 13.84 10.38 10.70
CA SER A 51 14.22 9.00 10.99
C SER A 51 13.02 8.05 10.83
N GLN A 52 11.85 8.45 11.32
CA GLN A 52 10.61 7.70 11.16
C GLN A 52 10.17 7.65 9.69
N LEU A 53 10.27 8.76 8.97
CA LEU A 53 9.96 8.81 7.55
C LEU A 53 10.86 7.86 6.73
N SER A 54 12.16 7.86 7.03
CA SER A 54 13.13 6.94 6.41
C SER A 54 12.76 5.48 6.70
N LEU A 55 12.42 5.17 7.96
CA LEU A 55 12.00 3.82 8.36
C LEU A 55 10.75 3.36 7.60
N MET A 56 9.74 4.22 7.51
CA MET A 56 8.53 3.92 6.74
C MET A 56 8.82 3.68 5.25
N HIS A 57 9.68 4.50 4.64
CA HIS A 57 10.06 4.31 3.24
C HIS A 57 10.79 2.98 2.99
N GLN A 58 11.64 2.55 3.91
CA GLN A 58 12.36 1.27 3.81
C GLN A 58 11.42 0.06 3.92
N HIS A 59 10.33 0.19 4.69
CA HIS A 59 9.37 -0.89 4.91
C HIS A 59 8.18 -0.87 3.96
N LEU A 60 8.03 0.21 3.18
CA LEU A 60 6.94 0.33 2.20
C LEU A 60 7.29 -0.41 0.90
N MET A 61 6.69 -1.58 0.70
CA MET A 61 6.99 -2.45 -0.44
C MET A 61 5.72 -2.87 -1.22
N PRO A 62 4.87 -1.94 -1.69
CA PRO A 62 3.64 -2.28 -2.39
C PRO A 62 3.89 -2.97 -3.75
N PHE A 63 5.07 -2.82 -4.29
CA PHE A 63 5.51 -3.43 -5.55
C PHE A 63 6.53 -4.55 -5.36
N GLY A 64 6.70 -5.03 -4.14
CA GLY A 64 7.70 -6.01 -3.76
C GLY A 64 9.08 -5.38 -3.51
N ALA A 65 10.10 -6.24 -3.36
CA ALA A 65 11.48 -5.82 -3.13
C ALA A 65 12.46 -6.82 -3.79
N GLY A 66 13.70 -6.41 -3.96
CA GLY A 66 14.79 -7.26 -4.49
C GLY A 66 14.68 -7.53 -6.00
N GLY A 67 15.26 -8.66 -6.44
CA GLY A 67 15.39 -9.00 -7.85
C GLY A 67 14.08 -9.36 -8.58
N ARG A 68 12.97 -9.46 -7.87
CA ARG A 68 11.62 -9.74 -8.41
C ARG A 68 10.66 -8.58 -8.23
N LEU A 69 11.18 -7.36 -8.10
CA LEU A 69 10.40 -6.13 -8.06
C LEU A 69 9.45 -6.05 -9.27
N CYS A 70 8.25 -5.49 -9.05
CA CYS A 70 7.28 -5.28 -10.12
C CYS A 70 7.85 -4.36 -11.21
N GLY A 71 8.02 -4.87 -12.44
CA GLY A 71 8.53 -4.10 -13.57
C GLY A 71 7.60 -2.97 -14.04
N GLY A 72 6.31 -3.04 -13.68
CA GLY A 72 5.29 -2.05 -14.03
C GLY A 72 5.16 -0.90 -13.02
N GLN A 73 5.98 -0.84 -11.97
CA GLN A 73 5.86 0.15 -10.90
C GLN A 73 5.81 1.61 -11.42
N ASN A 74 6.73 1.98 -12.30
CA ASN A 74 6.79 3.35 -12.83
C ASN A 74 5.54 3.70 -13.64
N LEU A 75 5.05 2.75 -14.44
CA LEU A 75 3.81 2.93 -15.21
C LEU A 75 2.60 3.06 -14.27
N ALA A 76 2.51 2.24 -13.23
CA ALA A 76 1.44 2.30 -12.26
C ALA A 76 1.41 3.67 -11.54
N HIS A 77 2.56 4.16 -11.10
CA HIS A 77 2.66 5.49 -10.50
C HIS A 77 2.23 6.62 -11.46
N LEU A 78 2.65 6.54 -12.73
CA LEU A 78 2.25 7.52 -13.73
C LEU A 78 0.73 7.52 -13.93
N VAL A 79 0.15 6.35 -14.15
CA VAL A 79 -1.31 6.20 -14.38
C VAL A 79 -2.11 6.71 -13.19
N ILE A 80 -1.75 6.33 -11.96
CA ILE A 80 -2.44 6.78 -10.75
C ILE A 80 -2.35 8.30 -10.60
N ARG A 81 -1.17 8.88 -10.77
CA ARG A 81 -0.99 10.34 -10.64
C ARG A 81 -1.80 11.11 -11.67
N VAL A 82 -1.79 10.67 -12.93
CA VAL A 82 -2.55 11.32 -14.01
C VAL A 82 -4.06 11.20 -13.75
N ALA A 83 -4.53 10.02 -13.36
CA ALA A 83 -5.94 9.78 -13.07
C ALA A 83 -6.44 10.65 -11.89
N ILE A 84 -5.70 10.66 -10.78
CA ILE A 84 -6.06 11.49 -9.61
C ILE A 84 -6.04 12.97 -9.97
N ALA A 85 -5.00 13.43 -10.66
CA ALA A 85 -4.90 14.83 -11.08
C ALA A 85 -6.06 15.25 -12.02
N ALA A 86 -6.43 14.38 -12.95
CA ALA A 86 -7.55 14.62 -13.85
C ALA A 86 -8.88 14.71 -13.09
N VAL A 87 -9.12 13.81 -12.15
CA VAL A 87 -10.35 13.83 -11.33
C VAL A 87 -10.40 15.08 -10.46
N VAL A 88 -9.36 15.36 -9.68
CA VAL A 88 -9.35 16.50 -8.75
C VAL A 88 -9.42 17.85 -9.47
N ARG A 89 -8.84 17.93 -10.69
CA ARG A 89 -8.85 19.17 -11.46
C ARG A 89 -10.20 19.47 -12.12
N ASN A 90 -10.94 18.44 -12.52
CA ASN A 90 -12.12 18.59 -13.37
C ASN A 90 -13.44 18.31 -12.65
N PHE A 91 -13.42 17.74 -11.44
CA PHE A 91 -14.63 17.30 -10.75
C PHE A 91 -14.60 17.62 -9.26
N TYR A 92 -15.78 17.88 -8.70
CA TYR A 92 -15.97 17.77 -7.24
C TYR A 92 -16.29 16.33 -6.91
N VAL A 93 -15.46 15.72 -6.05
CA VAL A 93 -15.66 14.34 -5.61
C VAL A 93 -16.56 14.33 -4.38
N LEU A 94 -17.73 13.72 -4.52
CA LEU A 94 -18.67 13.54 -3.41
C LEU A 94 -18.78 12.06 -3.06
N SER A 95 -18.78 11.78 -1.76
CA SER A 95 -19.06 10.44 -1.24
C SER A 95 -20.57 10.30 -1.05
N PRO A 96 -21.20 9.22 -1.56
CA PRO A 96 -22.58 8.91 -1.24
C PRO A 96 -22.81 8.85 0.27
N PRO A 97 -23.99 9.29 0.79
CA PRO A 97 -24.26 9.31 2.23
C PRO A 97 -24.11 7.96 2.94
N GLU A 98 -24.35 6.88 2.21
CA GLU A 98 -24.23 5.50 2.71
C GLU A 98 -22.78 4.98 2.73
N THR A 99 -21.79 5.77 2.31
CA THR A 99 -20.38 5.39 2.35
C THR A 99 -19.87 5.38 3.79
N SER A 100 -19.30 4.29 4.23
CA SER A 100 -18.76 4.09 5.57
C SER A 100 -17.53 3.17 5.49
N ASP A 101 -16.73 3.11 6.54
CA ASP A 101 -15.58 2.20 6.63
C ASP A 101 -15.99 0.74 6.39
N ALA A 102 -17.14 0.32 6.95
CA ALA A 102 -17.68 -1.02 6.74
C ALA A 102 -18.05 -1.28 5.28
N SER A 103 -18.61 -0.28 4.56
CA SER A 103 -18.95 -0.42 3.14
C SER A 103 -17.73 -0.39 2.22
N MET A 104 -16.64 0.19 2.69
CA MET A 104 -15.36 0.29 1.96
C MET A 104 -14.34 -0.75 2.41
N SER A 105 -14.73 -1.65 3.33
CA SER A 105 -13.86 -2.75 3.74
C SER A 105 -13.41 -3.57 2.53
N THR A 106 -12.14 -3.93 2.50
CA THR A 106 -11.55 -4.66 1.38
C THR A 106 -11.94 -6.12 1.42
N LYS A 107 -12.44 -6.63 0.30
CA LYS A 107 -12.60 -8.06 0.05
C LYS A 107 -11.37 -8.56 -0.69
N ASP A 108 -10.71 -9.56 -0.16
CA ASP A 108 -9.60 -10.24 -0.82
C ASP A 108 -10.13 -11.25 -1.84
N ALA A 109 -9.76 -11.03 -3.10
CA ALA A 109 -10.11 -11.91 -4.21
C ALA A 109 -9.00 -11.83 -5.28
N PHE A 110 -7.76 -12.13 -4.91
CA PHE A 110 -6.54 -11.96 -5.71
C PHE A 110 -6.17 -10.50 -5.95
N VAL A 111 -7.16 -9.66 -6.22
CA VAL A 111 -7.07 -8.19 -6.22
C VAL A 111 -8.04 -7.71 -5.15
N GLY A 112 -7.63 -6.70 -4.37
CA GLY A 112 -8.51 -6.11 -3.36
C GLY A 112 -9.68 -5.36 -4.00
N TRP A 113 -10.90 -5.69 -3.60
CA TRP A 113 -12.13 -5.05 -4.04
C TRP A 113 -12.88 -4.47 -2.84
N PRO A 114 -13.62 -3.35 -3.02
CA PRO A 114 -14.58 -2.92 -2.01
C PRO A 114 -15.63 -4.02 -1.77
N ASN A 115 -16.03 -4.21 -0.53
CA ASN A 115 -16.97 -5.27 -0.15
C ASN A 115 -18.36 -5.14 -0.83
N VAL A 116 -18.71 -3.93 -1.21
CA VAL A 116 -19.94 -3.62 -1.97
C VAL A 116 -19.60 -2.73 -3.15
N ASN A 117 -20.34 -2.90 -4.25
CA ASN A 117 -20.23 -2.02 -5.41
C ASN A 117 -20.69 -0.62 -5.02
N ARG A 118 -19.76 0.31 -4.87
CA ARG A 118 -20.04 1.70 -4.61
C ARG A 118 -19.70 2.55 -5.82
N LYS A 119 -20.54 3.54 -6.09
CA LYS A 119 -20.32 4.52 -7.14
C LYS A 119 -19.81 5.81 -6.50
N ILE A 120 -18.77 6.36 -7.08
CA ILE A 120 -18.38 7.75 -6.83
C ILE A 120 -19.22 8.58 -7.81
N ILE A 121 -19.94 9.57 -7.29
CA ILE A 121 -20.69 10.51 -8.12
C ILE A 121 -19.74 11.65 -8.46
N LEU A 122 -19.50 11.85 -9.74
CA LEU A 122 -18.73 12.99 -10.25
C LEU A 122 -19.75 13.91 -10.94
N PRO A 123 -20.28 14.93 -10.26
CA PRO A 123 -21.14 15.89 -10.91
C PRO A 123 -20.33 16.69 -11.94
N ASP A 124 -20.94 16.94 -13.08
CA ASP A 124 -20.38 17.84 -14.07
C ASP A 124 -20.32 19.27 -13.51
N PHE A 125 -19.33 20.02 -13.96
CA PHE A 125 -19.19 21.46 -13.64
C PHE A 125 -20.20 22.29 -14.40
#